data_e3ece56b5bdbaaae7a0b2a2f54ed9a7c
#
_entry.id   e3ece56b5bdbaaae7a0b2a2f54ed9a7c
#
_cell.length_a   1.000
_cell.length_b   1.000
_cell.length_c   1.000
_cell.angle_alpha   90.00
_cell.angle_beta   90.00
_cell.angle_gamma   90.00
#
_symmetry.space_group_name_H-M   'P 1'
#
loop_
_entity.id
_entity.type
_entity.pdbx_description
1 polymer ?
#
loop_
_entity_poly.entity_id
_entity_poly.type
_entity_poly.pdbx_seq_one_letter_code
_entity_poly.pdbx_strand_id
1 'polypeptide(L)'
;MNTVTFMGNPLHLEGNLPVVGQKAPEFTVCNNGLEPRSLKDYAGKIVVLVSVPSLDTPVCDMEVRRFNKEAAALSDKVQILALSCDLPFAQARWCGAAGVQAVESLSDYKDVDFGKTYGVLIQELRLLARAIFVVAPDGTLAYSQLVPEVTNVLEAVKKLA
;
A
#
# COMPACT_ATOMS: atom_id res chain seq x y z
N MET A 1 -16.23 -13.69 2.49
CA MET A 1 -15.73 -12.36 2.88
C MET A 1 -14.60 -12.53 3.89
N ASN A 2 -13.45 -11.93 3.63
CA ASN A 2 -12.33 -11.98 4.54
C ASN A 2 -12.56 -11.09 5.77
N THR A 3 -11.93 -11.43 6.88
CA THR A 3 -12.04 -10.67 8.12
C THR A 3 -10.66 -10.31 8.64
N VAL A 4 -10.58 -9.18 9.34
CA VAL A 4 -9.39 -8.75 10.09
C VAL A 4 -9.83 -8.34 11.48
N THR A 5 -8.88 -8.25 12.42
CA THR A 5 -9.19 -7.69 13.74
C THR A 5 -8.62 -6.28 13.84
N PHE A 6 -9.37 -5.41 14.49
CA PHE A 6 -8.93 -4.05 14.80
C PHE A 6 -9.28 -3.77 16.26
N MET A 7 -8.26 -3.50 17.06
CA MET A 7 -8.42 -3.31 18.50
C MET A 7 -9.17 -4.48 19.16
N GLY A 8 -8.89 -5.71 18.68
CA GLY A 8 -9.48 -6.93 19.20
C GLY A 8 -10.86 -7.30 18.66
N ASN A 9 -11.48 -6.45 17.82
CA ASN A 9 -12.80 -6.69 17.27
C ASN A 9 -12.70 -7.20 15.83
N PRO A 10 -13.47 -8.25 15.45
CA PRO A 10 -13.49 -8.74 14.07
C PRO A 10 -14.24 -7.76 13.17
N LEU A 11 -13.65 -7.44 12.03
CA LEU A 11 -14.23 -6.56 11.02
C LEU A 11 -14.18 -7.24 9.65
N HIS A 12 -15.03 -6.81 8.74
CA HIS A 12 -15.19 -7.44 7.43
C HIS A 12 -14.50 -6.63 6.33
N LEU A 13 -13.82 -7.34 5.45
CA LEU A 13 -13.19 -6.74 4.27
C LEU A 13 -14.14 -6.84 3.08
N GLU A 14 -14.30 -5.74 2.35
CA GLU A 14 -15.08 -5.70 1.11
C GLU A 14 -14.20 -6.10 -0.07
N GLY A 15 -14.75 -6.90 -0.99
CA GLY A 15 -14.04 -7.36 -2.17
C GLY A 15 -13.25 -8.64 -1.92
N ASN A 16 -12.39 -8.98 -2.88
CA ASN A 16 -11.57 -10.18 -2.82
C ASN A 16 -10.10 -9.82 -2.97
N LEU A 17 -9.24 -10.51 -2.22
CA LEU A 17 -7.79 -10.37 -2.37
C LEU A 17 -7.38 -10.84 -3.77
N PRO A 18 -6.49 -10.12 -4.45
CA PRO A 18 -5.99 -10.57 -5.74
C PRO A 18 -5.13 -11.81 -5.58
N VAL A 19 -5.02 -12.58 -6.67
CA VAL A 19 -4.32 -13.87 -6.67
C VAL A 19 -2.87 -13.68 -7.12
N VAL A 20 -1.93 -14.18 -6.32
CA VAL A 20 -0.51 -14.19 -6.67
C VAL A 20 -0.30 -15.05 -7.92
N GLY A 21 0.50 -14.55 -8.84
CA GLY A 21 0.76 -15.20 -10.13
C GLY A 21 -0.09 -14.66 -11.27
N GLN A 22 -1.14 -13.90 -10.97
CA GLN A 22 -1.98 -13.27 -11.98
C GLN A 22 -1.64 -11.79 -12.12
N LYS A 23 -2.16 -11.15 -13.16
CA LYS A 23 -1.96 -9.71 -13.36
C LYS A 23 -2.54 -8.94 -12.19
N ALA A 24 -1.74 -8.02 -11.63
CA ALA A 24 -2.18 -7.15 -10.54
C ALA A 24 -3.30 -6.23 -11.05
N PRO A 25 -4.43 -6.13 -10.31
CA PRO A 25 -5.56 -5.29 -10.75
C PRO A 25 -5.17 -3.81 -10.81
N GLU A 26 -5.73 -3.11 -11.79
CA GLU A 26 -5.56 -1.66 -11.92
C GLU A 26 -6.46 -0.95 -10.89
N PHE A 27 -6.04 0.26 -10.48
CA PHE A 27 -6.80 1.09 -9.57
C PHE A 27 -6.52 2.57 -9.86
N THR A 28 -7.37 3.45 -9.33
CA THR A 28 -7.17 4.90 -9.42
C THR A 28 -7.25 5.50 -8.02
N VAL A 29 -6.22 6.22 -7.64
CA VAL A 29 -6.09 6.93 -6.36
C VAL A 29 -5.59 8.34 -6.64
N CYS A 30 -5.39 9.17 -5.63
CA CYS A 30 -4.84 10.49 -5.88
C CYS A 30 -3.56 10.74 -5.07
N ASN A 31 -2.64 11.51 -5.67
CA ASN A 31 -1.39 11.89 -5.02
C ASN A 31 -1.58 13.13 -4.14
N ASN A 32 -0.48 13.61 -3.54
CA ASN A 32 -0.52 14.78 -2.65
C ASN A 32 -0.95 16.07 -3.36
N GLY A 33 -0.78 16.13 -4.68
CA GLY A 33 -1.22 17.26 -5.50
C GLY A 33 -2.63 17.12 -6.06
N LEU A 34 -3.41 16.15 -5.58
CA LEU A 34 -4.78 15.85 -6.01
C LEU A 34 -4.87 15.35 -7.46
N GLU A 35 -3.77 14.86 -8.01
CA GLU A 35 -3.74 14.30 -9.34
C GLU A 35 -4.03 12.80 -9.30
N PRO A 36 -4.77 12.25 -10.28
CA PRO A 36 -5.03 10.82 -10.33
C PRO A 36 -3.74 10.04 -10.60
N ARG A 37 -3.61 8.90 -9.93
CA ARG A 37 -2.52 7.95 -10.11
C ARG A 37 -3.08 6.55 -10.21
N SER A 38 -2.47 5.74 -11.05
CA SER A 38 -2.84 4.34 -11.20
C SER A 38 -1.60 3.47 -11.30
N LEU A 39 -1.78 2.16 -11.21
CA LEU A 39 -0.65 1.22 -11.22
C LEU A 39 0.20 1.35 -12.49
N LYS A 40 -0.44 1.60 -13.63
CA LYS A 40 0.25 1.75 -14.92
C LYS A 40 1.25 2.92 -14.95
N ASP A 41 1.08 3.93 -14.06
CA ASP A 41 2.00 5.06 -13.99
C ASP A 41 3.39 4.64 -13.48
N TYR A 42 3.49 3.45 -12.91
CA TYR A 42 4.72 2.89 -12.35
C TYR A 42 5.17 1.64 -13.11
N ALA A 43 4.67 1.43 -14.32
CA ALA A 43 5.01 0.25 -15.14
C ALA A 43 6.52 0.14 -15.35
N GLY A 44 7.03 -1.10 -15.35
CA GLY A 44 8.45 -1.38 -15.52
C GLY A 44 9.28 -1.37 -14.24
N LYS A 45 8.66 -0.96 -13.12
CA LYS A 45 9.30 -1.00 -11.81
C LYS A 45 8.75 -2.13 -10.96
N ILE A 46 9.48 -2.51 -9.93
CA ILE A 46 8.95 -3.35 -8.85
C ILE A 46 8.16 -2.41 -7.96
N VAL A 47 6.84 -2.62 -7.86
CA VAL A 47 5.96 -1.75 -7.09
C VAL A 47 5.55 -2.44 -5.80
N VAL A 48 5.83 -1.80 -4.67
CA VAL A 48 5.40 -2.28 -3.36
C VAL A 48 4.23 -1.43 -2.90
N LEU A 49 3.05 -2.04 -2.81
CA LEU A 49 1.83 -1.39 -2.36
C LEU A 49 1.66 -1.65 -0.86
N VAL A 50 1.84 -0.62 -0.05
CA VAL A 50 1.70 -0.71 1.41
C VAL A 50 0.37 -0.09 1.80
N SER A 51 -0.60 -0.93 2.17
CA SER A 51 -1.92 -0.50 2.59
C SER A 51 -1.96 -0.38 4.11
N VAL A 52 -2.45 0.76 4.62
CA VAL A 52 -2.51 1.02 6.07
C VAL A 52 -3.82 1.73 6.41
N PRO A 53 -4.36 1.54 7.64
CA PRO A 53 -5.54 2.28 8.08
C PRO A 53 -5.33 3.80 8.13
N SER A 54 -4.18 4.23 8.63
CA SER A 54 -3.80 5.64 8.66
C SER A 54 -2.31 5.79 8.98
N LEU A 55 -1.66 6.75 8.32
CA LEU A 55 -0.27 7.10 8.62
C LEU A 55 -0.11 7.67 10.05
N ASP A 56 -1.20 8.15 10.66
CA ASP A 56 -1.19 8.69 12.02
C ASP A 56 -1.21 7.60 13.11
N THR A 57 -1.33 6.33 12.76
CA THR A 57 -1.24 5.25 13.75
C THR A 57 0.23 4.89 14.00
N PRO A 58 0.63 4.59 15.25
CA PRO A 58 2.05 4.33 15.57
C PRO A 58 2.66 3.18 14.78
N VAL A 59 1.95 2.07 14.63
CA VAL A 59 2.45 0.90 13.91
C VAL A 59 2.64 1.20 12.42
N CYS A 60 1.67 1.86 11.81
CA CYS A 60 1.72 2.21 10.38
C CYS A 60 2.83 3.24 10.11
N ASP A 61 2.98 4.23 11.00
CA ASP A 61 4.03 5.22 10.90
C ASP A 61 5.42 4.55 10.92
N MET A 62 5.65 3.65 11.86
CA MET A 62 6.92 2.93 11.98
C MET A 62 7.17 2.03 10.76
N GLU A 63 6.15 1.34 10.29
CA GLU A 63 6.24 0.45 9.13
C GLU A 63 6.65 1.22 7.87
N VAL A 64 5.96 2.34 7.58
CA VAL A 64 6.26 3.14 6.39
C VAL A 64 7.65 3.79 6.49
N ARG A 65 8.05 4.26 7.66
CA ARG A 65 9.39 4.80 7.88
C ARG A 65 10.46 3.73 7.66
N ARG A 66 10.23 2.50 8.10
CA ARG A 66 11.15 1.38 7.86
C ARG A 66 11.26 1.08 6.37
N PHE A 67 10.14 1.05 5.64
CA PHE A 67 10.16 0.87 4.19
C PHE A 67 10.92 1.99 3.49
N ASN A 68 10.75 3.23 3.91
CA ASN A 68 11.49 4.35 3.33
C ASN A 68 13.01 4.17 3.50
N LYS A 69 13.45 3.78 4.68
CA LYS A 69 14.87 3.54 4.97
C LYS A 69 15.44 2.39 4.14
N GLU A 70 14.71 1.28 4.11
CA GLU A 70 15.14 0.08 3.41
C GLU A 70 15.07 0.25 1.88
N ALA A 71 14.09 1.02 1.38
CA ALA A 71 13.97 1.29 -0.05
C ALA A 71 15.18 2.01 -0.61
N ALA A 72 15.76 2.93 0.16
CA ALA A 72 16.96 3.64 -0.24
C ALA A 72 18.16 2.71 -0.44
N ALA A 73 18.14 1.53 0.19
CA ALA A 73 19.21 0.54 0.09
C ALA A 73 18.95 -0.51 -1.00
N LEU A 74 17.73 -0.54 -1.59
CA LEU A 74 17.38 -1.56 -2.57
C LEU A 74 17.84 -1.18 -3.98
N SER A 75 17.09 -0.35 -4.68
CA SER A 75 17.44 0.03 -6.06
C SER A 75 16.48 1.09 -6.58
N ASP A 76 16.89 1.82 -7.62
CA ASP A 76 16.04 2.78 -8.33
C ASP A 76 14.86 2.11 -9.04
N LYS A 77 14.92 0.78 -9.19
CA LYS A 77 13.87 0.01 -9.86
C LYS A 77 12.69 -0.31 -8.93
N VAL A 78 12.80 0.02 -7.65
CA VAL A 78 11.76 -0.25 -6.66
C VAL A 78 11.02 1.04 -6.36
N GLN A 79 9.70 1.01 -6.48
CA GLN A 79 8.81 2.12 -6.09
C GLN A 79 7.90 1.65 -4.98
N ILE A 80 7.94 2.33 -3.85
CA ILE A 80 7.05 2.03 -2.72
C ILE A 80 5.93 3.06 -2.69
N LEU A 81 4.70 2.56 -2.65
CA LEU A 81 3.48 3.36 -2.59
C LEU A 81 2.77 3.06 -1.28
N ALA A 82 2.58 4.07 -0.45
CA ALA A 82 1.80 3.95 0.79
C ALA A 82 0.37 4.42 0.51
N LEU A 83 -0.60 3.54 0.75
CA LEU A 83 -2.02 3.80 0.47
C LEU A 83 -2.82 3.81 1.77
N SER A 84 -3.63 4.85 1.92
CA SER A 84 -4.56 4.97 3.04
C SER A 84 -5.74 5.83 2.62
N CYS A 85 -6.78 5.89 3.48
CA CYS A 85 -7.89 6.81 3.28
C CYS A 85 -7.65 8.17 3.92
N ASP A 86 -6.43 8.43 4.43
CA ASP A 86 -6.06 9.78 4.87
C ASP A 86 -6.21 10.74 3.70
N LEU A 87 -6.62 11.97 3.98
CA LEU A 87 -6.72 12.98 2.94
C LEU A 87 -5.34 13.30 2.36
N PRO A 88 -5.25 13.66 1.07
CA PRO A 88 -3.95 13.97 0.47
C PRO A 88 -3.16 15.05 1.21
N PHE A 89 -3.86 16.01 1.80
CA PHE A 89 -3.24 17.07 2.61
C PHE A 89 -2.57 16.52 3.87
N ALA A 90 -3.25 15.58 4.54
CA ALA A 90 -2.71 14.94 5.73
C ALA A 90 -1.51 14.05 5.39
N GLN A 91 -1.57 13.35 4.28
CA GLN A 91 -0.45 12.53 3.79
C GLN A 91 0.77 13.39 3.45
N ALA A 92 0.57 14.52 2.79
CA ALA A 92 1.64 15.46 2.47
C ALA A 92 2.31 15.99 3.73
N ARG A 93 1.51 16.34 4.73
CA ARG A 93 1.99 16.82 6.02
C ARG A 93 2.82 15.75 6.74
N TRP A 94 2.33 14.51 6.74
CA TRP A 94 3.03 13.40 7.38
C TRP A 94 4.38 13.12 6.69
N CYS A 95 4.41 13.06 5.36
CA CYS A 95 5.64 12.84 4.59
C CYS A 95 6.67 13.93 4.86
N GLY A 96 6.26 15.19 4.92
CA GLY A 96 7.14 16.30 5.24
C GLY A 96 7.72 16.23 6.65
N ALA A 97 6.88 15.94 7.64
CA ALA A 97 7.29 15.84 9.03
C ALA A 97 8.18 14.62 9.29
N ALA A 98 7.91 13.51 8.60
CA ALA A 98 8.67 12.28 8.78
C ALA A 98 9.96 12.24 7.97
N GLY A 99 10.16 13.14 7.02
CA GLY A 99 11.33 13.15 6.14
C GLY A 99 11.32 11.94 5.17
N VAL A 100 10.15 11.43 4.82
CA VAL A 100 10.00 10.27 3.95
C VAL A 100 10.01 10.74 2.49
N GLN A 101 11.01 10.30 1.72
CA GLN A 101 11.17 10.70 0.32
C GLN A 101 11.14 9.54 -0.67
N ALA A 102 11.55 8.33 -0.24
CA ALA A 102 11.59 7.15 -1.09
C ALA A 102 10.21 6.47 -1.22
N VAL A 103 9.24 6.89 -0.44
CA VAL A 103 7.87 6.37 -0.46
C VAL A 103 6.96 7.48 -0.96
N GLU A 104 6.14 7.18 -1.96
CA GLU A 104 5.09 8.08 -2.40
C GLU A 104 3.79 7.72 -1.68
N SER A 105 3.12 8.71 -1.07
CA SER A 105 1.84 8.49 -0.42
C SER A 105 0.70 8.78 -1.38
N LEU A 106 -0.29 7.87 -1.42
CA LEU A 106 -1.44 7.95 -2.29
C LEU A 106 -2.71 7.77 -1.46
N SER A 107 -3.74 8.55 -1.77
CA SER A 107 -4.98 8.55 -1.02
C SER A 107 -6.11 7.85 -1.77
N ASP A 108 -6.77 6.94 -1.08
CA ASP A 108 -7.94 6.21 -1.58
C ASP A 108 -9.25 6.78 -1.02
N TYR A 109 -9.22 8.02 -0.50
CA TYR A 109 -10.34 8.61 0.22
C TYR A 109 -11.59 8.80 -0.62
N LYS A 110 -11.42 9.10 -1.91
CA LYS A 110 -12.51 9.57 -2.76
C LYS A 110 -13.48 8.45 -3.13
N ASP A 111 -12.97 7.40 -3.78
CA ASP A 111 -13.81 6.33 -4.31
C ASP A 111 -13.53 4.98 -3.64
N VAL A 112 -12.55 4.88 -2.77
CA VAL A 112 -12.03 3.66 -2.15
C VAL A 112 -11.81 2.54 -3.18
N ASP A 113 -11.40 2.94 -4.38
CA ASP A 113 -11.22 2.03 -5.51
C ASP A 113 -10.16 0.98 -5.26
N PHE A 114 -9.01 1.40 -4.72
CA PHE A 114 -7.95 0.45 -4.35
C PHE A 114 -8.44 -0.54 -3.30
N GLY A 115 -9.09 -0.03 -2.25
CA GLY A 115 -9.58 -0.87 -1.16
C GLY A 115 -10.56 -1.95 -1.65
N LYS A 116 -11.49 -1.58 -2.50
CA LYS A 116 -12.47 -2.52 -3.07
C LYS A 116 -11.83 -3.49 -4.04
N THR A 117 -10.96 -3.00 -4.91
CA THR A 117 -10.33 -3.81 -5.96
C THR A 117 -9.36 -4.83 -5.38
N TYR A 118 -8.62 -4.46 -4.34
CA TYR A 118 -7.66 -5.35 -3.69
C TYR A 118 -8.22 -6.09 -2.47
N GLY A 119 -9.50 -5.88 -2.15
CA GLY A 119 -10.16 -6.62 -1.07
C GLY A 119 -9.70 -6.25 0.33
N VAL A 120 -9.23 -5.01 0.53
CA VAL A 120 -8.69 -4.56 1.82
C VAL A 120 -9.50 -3.41 2.46
N LEU A 121 -10.67 -3.09 1.90
CA LEU A 121 -11.53 -2.07 2.50
C LEU A 121 -12.26 -2.65 3.71
N ILE A 122 -12.03 -2.10 4.89
CA ILE A 122 -12.76 -2.47 6.10
C ILE A 122 -14.12 -1.79 6.04
N GLN A 123 -15.18 -2.58 5.84
CA GLN A 123 -16.55 -2.05 5.64
C GLN A 123 -17.00 -1.15 6.77
N GLU A 124 -16.83 -1.59 7.99
CA GLU A 124 -17.36 -0.92 9.18
C GLU A 124 -16.69 0.42 9.46
N LEU A 125 -15.41 0.56 9.10
CA LEU A 125 -14.63 1.76 9.40
C LEU A 125 -14.37 2.61 8.17
N ARG A 126 -14.55 2.07 6.97
CA ARG A 126 -14.17 2.68 5.70
C ARG A 126 -12.70 3.10 5.68
N LEU A 127 -11.87 2.24 6.23
CA LEU A 127 -10.40 2.37 6.25
C LEU A 127 -9.79 1.16 5.54
N LEU A 128 -8.54 1.28 5.12
CA LEU A 128 -7.82 0.17 4.53
C LEU A 128 -7.20 -0.71 5.62
N ALA A 129 -7.26 -2.02 5.41
CA ALA A 129 -6.57 -2.96 6.28
C ALA A 129 -5.06 -2.91 6.03
N ARG A 130 -4.26 -3.32 7.01
CA ARG A 130 -2.80 -3.45 6.84
C ARG A 130 -2.52 -4.64 5.92
N ALA A 131 -1.97 -4.34 4.74
CA ALA A 131 -1.65 -5.36 3.75
C ALA A 131 -0.50 -4.87 2.87
N ILE A 132 0.21 -5.82 2.26
CA ILE A 132 1.26 -5.49 1.31
C ILE A 132 1.11 -6.36 0.08
N PHE A 133 1.30 -5.73 -1.08
CA PHE A 133 1.30 -6.39 -2.37
C PHE A 133 2.56 -5.97 -3.12
N VAL A 134 3.25 -6.94 -3.73
CA VAL A 134 4.43 -6.65 -4.55
C VAL A 134 4.11 -7.01 -5.99
N VAL A 135 4.25 -6.02 -6.87
CA VAL A 135 3.98 -6.17 -8.30
C VAL A 135 5.31 -6.20 -9.06
N ALA A 136 5.51 -7.25 -9.86
CA ALA A 136 6.70 -7.40 -10.67
C ALA A 136 6.72 -6.39 -11.84
N PRO A 137 7.89 -6.15 -12.46
CA PRO A 137 7.99 -5.19 -13.56
C PRO A 137 7.07 -5.47 -14.76
N ASP A 138 6.67 -6.74 -14.95
CA ASP A 138 5.75 -7.13 -16.02
C ASP A 138 4.27 -6.95 -15.66
N GLY A 139 3.97 -6.48 -14.44
CA GLY A 139 2.60 -6.27 -13.96
C GLY A 139 1.99 -7.45 -13.23
N THR A 140 2.74 -8.53 -13.03
CA THR A 140 2.25 -9.72 -12.31
C THR A 140 2.34 -9.49 -10.81
N LEU A 141 1.30 -9.89 -10.07
CA LEU A 141 1.33 -9.87 -8.60
C LEU A 141 2.25 -10.99 -8.10
N ALA A 142 3.37 -10.61 -7.51
CA ALA A 142 4.40 -11.55 -7.07
C ALA A 142 4.29 -11.96 -5.60
N TYR A 143 3.66 -11.12 -4.78
CA TYR A 143 3.57 -11.36 -3.33
C TYR A 143 2.37 -10.62 -2.76
N SER A 144 1.76 -11.23 -1.74
CA SER A 144 0.62 -10.64 -1.04
C SER A 144 0.62 -11.12 0.41
N GLN A 145 0.40 -10.22 1.34
CA GLN A 145 0.28 -10.57 2.76
C GLN A 145 -0.66 -9.59 3.46
N LEU A 146 -1.66 -10.13 4.14
CA LEU A 146 -2.54 -9.38 5.01
C LEU A 146 -1.89 -9.35 6.40
N VAL A 147 -1.87 -8.19 7.05
CA VAL A 147 -1.16 -7.95 8.33
C VAL A 147 0.32 -8.36 8.22
N PRO A 148 1.11 -7.63 7.41
CA PRO A 148 2.41 -8.09 6.94
C PRO A 148 3.55 -7.96 7.96
N GLU A 149 4.58 -8.79 7.69
CA GLU A 149 5.91 -8.67 8.28
C GLU A 149 6.85 -8.00 7.29
N VAL A 150 7.46 -6.88 7.66
CA VAL A 150 8.32 -6.10 6.75
C VAL A 150 9.48 -6.93 6.21
N THR A 151 10.10 -7.76 7.04
CA THR A 151 11.23 -8.60 6.63
C THR A 151 10.86 -9.54 5.47
N ASN A 152 9.70 -10.19 5.55
CA ASN A 152 9.23 -11.11 4.50
C ASN A 152 9.00 -10.37 3.18
N VAL A 153 8.47 -9.14 3.25
CA VAL A 153 8.23 -8.32 2.07
C VAL A 153 9.54 -7.92 1.42
N LEU A 154 10.53 -7.49 2.20
CA LEU A 154 11.84 -7.11 1.68
C LEU A 154 12.54 -8.28 0.99
N GLU A 155 12.41 -9.49 1.52
CA GLU A 155 12.94 -10.69 0.88
C GLU A 155 12.26 -10.95 -0.47
N ALA A 156 10.93 -10.79 -0.54
CA ALA A 156 10.19 -10.95 -1.79
C ALA A 156 10.64 -9.93 -2.83
N VAL A 157 10.87 -8.69 -2.44
CA VAL A 157 11.37 -7.63 -3.33
C VAL A 157 12.77 -7.96 -3.84
N LYS A 158 13.66 -8.44 -2.97
CA LYS A 158 15.04 -8.81 -3.35
C LYS A 158 15.08 -9.90 -4.41
N LYS A 159 14.14 -10.84 -4.38
CA LYS A 159 14.03 -11.90 -5.38
C LYS A 159 13.69 -11.39 -6.77
N LEU A 160 13.04 -10.23 -6.85
CA LEU A 160 12.62 -9.60 -8.10
C LEU A 160 13.66 -8.60 -8.63
N ALA A 161 14.52 -8.14 -7.77
CA ALA A 161 15.52 -7.13 -8.11
C ALA A 161 16.76 -7.70 -8.83
#